data_376849c89a50610b32dbd1084e93ff78
#
_entry.id   376849c89a50610b32dbd1084e93ff78
#
_cell.length_a   1.000
_cell.length_b   1.000
_cell.length_c   1.000
_cell.angle_alpha   90.00
_cell.angle_beta   90.00
_cell.angle_gamma   90.00
#
_symmetry.space_group_name_H-M   'P 1'
#
loop_
_entity.id
_entity.type
_entity.pdbx_description
1 polymer ?
#
loop_
_entity_poly.entity_id
_entity_poly.type
_entity_poly.pdbx_seq_one_letter_code
_entity_poly.pdbx_strand_id
1 'polypeptide(L)'
;YLDIEYVNDQNEAHRLDVFRPSESPDKELPIIFNVHGGGLIMGCKEFNRYFCARLCKLGYVVFSIEYRLVPEYTFYHQCTDFFQALRYVQDYGNLYYGKTDEIYGVGDSGGAMLLTYCAAMQNNAEMAAAAQVSVCPAPLQALGLISGMFYTNRFDQIGLSLPKYLYGTDYKQSDFAPYVNPTYQKLVQALPPCLLVTSKNDNLHHYTTKFEKALTKYNMPHRLLDFPKNKQLTHA
;
A
#
# COMPACT_ATOMS: atom_id res chain seq x y z
N TYR A 1 2.29 -18.23 -9.94
CA TYR A 1 1.31 -18.89 -9.08
C TYR A 1 0.14 -17.93 -8.91
N LEU A 2 -1.10 -18.43 -9.02
CA LEU A 2 -2.29 -17.59 -9.01
C LEU A 2 -3.26 -18.05 -7.92
N ASP A 3 -4.03 -17.10 -7.38
CA ASP A 3 -5.16 -17.34 -6.47
C ASP A 3 -4.81 -18.14 -5.20
N ILE A 4 -3.64 -17.86 -4.65
CA ILE A 4 -3.19 -18.51 -3.41
C ILE A 4 -3.94 -17.88 -2.25
N GLU A 5 -4.63 -18.68 -1.46
CA GLU A 5 -5.31 -18.21 -0.24
C GLU A 5 -4.28 -17.89 0.85
N TYR A 6 -4.27 -16.64 1.33
CA TYR A 6 -3.45 -16.23 2.47
C TYR A 6 -4.21 -16.33 3.81
N VAL A 7 -5.54 -16.47 3.75
CA VAL A 7 -6.40 -16.91 4.86
C VAL A 7 -7.27 -18.04 4.35
N ASN A 8 -7.34 -19.14 5.08
CA ASN A 8 -8.16 -20.30 4.71
C ASN A 8 -9.61 -20.10 5.18
N ASP A 9 -10.35 -19.22 4.51
CA ASP A 9 -11.75 -18.90 4.81
C ASP A 9 -12.65 -18.84 3.57
N GLN A 10 -12.12 -19.25 2.40
CA GLN A 10 -12.81 -19.26 1.11
C GLN A 10 -13.26 -17.86 0.63
N ASN A 11 -12.75 -16.78 1.23
CA ASN A 11 -13.03 -15.43 0.79
C ASN A 11 -12.12 -15.08 -0.41
N GLU A 12 -12.72 -14.68 -1.53
CA GLU A 12 -11.97 -14.33 -2.73
C GLU A 12 -11.05 -13.12 -2.54
N ALA A 13 -11.39 -12.23 -1.60
CA ALA A 13 -10.55 -11.10 -1.24
C ALA A 13 -9.31 -11.49 -0.39
N HIS A 14 -9.22 -12.75 0.07
CA HIS A 14 -8.08 -13.25 0.83
C HIS A 14 -7.16 -14.11 -0.03
N ARG A 15 -6.93 -13.66 -1.28
CA ARG A 15 -6.04 -14.33 -2.24
C ARG A 15 -4.90 -13.42 -2.68
N LEU A 16 -3.84 -14.02 -3.16
CA LEU A 16 -2.70 -13.33 -3.76
C LEU A 16 -2.15 -14.10 -4.95
N ASP A 17 -1.46 -13.37 -5.84
CA ASP A 17 -0.68 -13.94 -6.93
C ASP A 17 0.81 -13.81 -6.63
N VAL A 18 1.62 -14.81 -7.03
CA VAL A 18 3.08 -14.76 -6.91
C VAL A 18 3.72 -14.81 -8.30
N PHE A 19 4.56 -13.82 -8.58
CA PHE A 19 5.38 -13.74 -9.79
C PHE A 19 6.83 -14.02 -9.43
N ARG A 20 7.42 -14.98 -10.11
CA ARG A 20 8.80 -15.39 -9.92
C ARG A 20 9.52 -15.50 -11.26
N PRO A 21 10.81 -15.04 -11.37
CA PRO A 21 11.58 -15.22 -12.61
C PRO A 21 11.83 -16.70 -12.90
N SER A 22 11.48 -17.15 -14.10
CA SER A 22 11.71 -18.52 -14.55
C SER A 22 13.19 -18.81 -14.87
N GLU A 23 13.95 -17.77 -15.18
CA GLU A 23 15.36 -17.86 -15.58
C GLU A 23 16.32 -18.10 -14.39
N SER A 24 15.84 -17.96 -13.17
CA SER A 24 16.62 -18.14 -11.93
C SER A 24 15.82 -18.96 -10.91
N PRO A 25 15.52 -20.25 -11.19
CA PRO A 25 14.55 -21.01 -10.41
C PRO A 25 14.95 -21.22 -8.94
N ASP A 26 16.24 -21.24 -8.61
CA ASP A 26 16.73 -21.55 -7.26
C ASP A 26 17.43 -20.36 -6.58
N LYS A 27 17.40 -19.18 -7.20
CA LYS A 27 18.02 -18.00 -6.63
C LYS A 27 17.08 -17.30 -5.65
N GLU A 28 17.51 -17.06 -4.43
CA GLU A 28 16.81 -16.18 -3.50
C GLU A 28 16.85 -14.74 -3.97
N LEU A 29 15.67 -14.09 -4.03
CA LEU A 29 15.49 -12.75 -4.55
C LEU A 29 14.73 -11.89 -3.52
N PRO A 30 14.99 -10.57 -3.48
CA PRO A 30 14.19 -9.66 -2.65
C PRO A 30 12.72 -9.70 -3.08
N ILE A 31 11.85 -9.43 -2.10
CA ILE A 31 10.39 -9.49 -2.29
C ILE A 31 9.85 -8.08 -2.54
N ILE A 32 8.93 -7.98 -3.51
CA ILE A 32 8.00 -6.86 -3.64
C ILE A 32 6.61 -7.32 -3.17
N PHE A 33 6.06 -6.61 -2.20
CA PHE A 33 4.68 -6.74 -1.74
C PHE A 33 3.85 -5.66 -2.43
N ASN A 34 3.02 -6.06 -3.41
CA ASN A 34 2.25 -5.16 -4.25
C ASN A 34 0.80 -5.04 -3.79
N VAL A 35 0.32 -3.80 -3.69
CA VAL A 35 -1.05 -3.44 -3.28
C VAL A 35 -1.71 -2.65 -4.40
N HIS A 36 -2.76 -3.19 -5.01
CA HIS A 36 -3.43 -2.57 -6.15
C HIS A 36 -4.22 -1.30 -5.78
N GLY A 37 -4.41 -0.40 -6.75
CA GLY A 37 -5.25 0.78 -6.67
C GLY A 37 -6.75 0.49 -6.80
N GLY A 38 -7.51 1.53 -7.14
CA GLY A 38 -8.97 1.46 -7.28
C GLY A 38 -9.74 2.22 -6.19
N GLY A 39 -9.10 3.20 -5.54
CA GLY A 39 -9.74 4.07 -4.56
C GLY A 39 -10.22 3.38 -3.28
N LEU A 40 -9.79 2.12 -3.05
CA LEU A 40 -10.22 1.25 -1.96
C LEU A 40 -11.68 0.76 -2.07
N ILE A 41 -12.36 1.10 -3.18
CA ILE A 41 -13.77 0.79 -3.46
C ILE A 41 -13.96 -0.16 -4.65
N MET A 42 -12.93 -0.34 -5.44
CA MET A 42 -12.91 -1.20 -6.62
C MET A 42 -11.48 -1.70 -6.89
N GLY A 43 -11.34 -2.54 -7.88
CA GLY A 43 -10.05 -3.08 -8.30
C GLY A 43 -9.89 -4.53 -7.91
N CYS A 44 -8.80 -5.10 -8.35
CA CYS A 44 -8.37 -6.45 -8.03
C CYS A 44 -6.87 -6.60 -8.29
N LYS A 45 -6.25 -7.64 -7.75
CA LYS A 45 -4.80 -7.92 -7.93
C LYS A 45 -4.37 -8.03 -9.40
N GLU A 46 -5.31 -8.37 -10.29
CA GLU A 46 -5.08 -8.48 -11.73
C GLU A 46 -4.79 -7.12 -12.39
N PHE A 47 -5.26 -6.01 -11.83
CA PHE A 47 -5.00 -4.67 -12.39
C PHE A 47 -3.50 -4.42 -12.52
N ASN A 48 -2.71 -4.89 -11.55
CA ASN A 48 -1.26 -4.71 -11.52
C ASN A 48 -0.46 -5.89 -12.11
N ARG A 49 -1.12 -6.90 -12.71
CA ARG A 49 -0.46 -8.13 -13.19
C ARG A 49 0.69 -7.85 -14.16
N TYR A 50 0.50 -6.94 -15.12
CA TYR A 50 1.55 -6.56 -16.05
C TYR A 50 2.71 -5.84 -15.36
N PHE A 51 2.42 -4.93 -14.45
CA PHE A 51 3.41 -4.21 -13.64
C PHE A 51 4.20 -5.19 -12.77
N CYS A 52 3.52 -6.11 -12.07
CA CYS A 52 4.16 -7.15 -11.27
C CYS A 52 5.09 -8.04 -12.11
N ALA A 53 4.66 -8.43 -13.32
CA ALA A 53 5.50 -9.18 -14.25
C ALA A 53 6.74 -8.40 -14.68
N ARG A 54 6.66 -7.06 -14.82
CA ARG A 54 7.82 -6.21 -15.12
C ARG A 54 8.79 -6.14 -13.93
N LEU A 55 8.30 -5.99 -12.71
CA LEU A 55 9.12 -6.03 -11.49
C LEU A 55 9.80 -7.39 -11.33
N CYS A 56 9.07 -8.48 -11.60
CA CYS A 56 9.62 -9.83 -11.62
C CYS A 56 10.79 -9.97 -12.58
N LYS A 57 10.70 -9.43 -13.81
CA LYS A 57 11.80 -9.40 -14.78
C LYS A 57 13.02 -8.59 -14.31
N LEU A 58 12.84 -7.68 -13.37
CA LEU A 58 13.94 -6.92 -12.75
C LEU A 58 14.64 -7.68 -11.62
N GLY A 59 14.22 -8.91 -11.32
CA GLY A 59 14.86 -9.77 -10.34
C GLY A 59 14.23 -9.74 -8.96
N TYR A 60 12.91 -9.55 -8.87
CA TYR A 60 12.15 -9.63 -7.63
C TYR A 60 11.19 -10.82 -7.65
N VAL A 61 10.92 -11.40 -6.49
CA VAL A 61 9.71 -12.19 -6.27
C VAL A 61 8.59 -11.20 -5.89
N VAL A 62 7.48 -11.21 -6.62
CA VAL A 62 6.40 -10.24 -6.40
C VAL A 62 5.16 -10.94 -5.89
N PHE A 63 4.66 -10.52 -4.74
CA PHE A 63 3.39 -10.93 -4.16
C PHE A 63 2.38 -9.81 -4.39
N SER A 64 1.36 -10.07 -5.21
CA SER A 64 0.27 -9.12 -5.50
C SER A 64 -0.97 -9.55 -4.74
N ILE A 65 -1.38 -8.76 -3.76
CA ILE A 65 -2.48 -9.12 -2.87
C ILE A 65 -3.82 -8.61 -3.35
N GLU A 66 -4.89 -9.37 -3.05
CA GLU A 66 -6.26 -8.92 -3.00
C GLU A 66 -6.59 -8.47 -1.56
N TYR A 67 -7.59 -7.62 -1.38
CA TYR A 67 -8.10 -7.18 -0.09
C TYR A 67 -9.57 -6.76 -0.20
N ARG A 68 -10.32 -6.84 0.89
CA ARG A 68 -11.74 -6.47 0.95
C ARG A 68 -11.95 -4.99 0.65
N LEU A 69 -13.06 -4.65 0.01
CA LEU A 69 -13.33 -3.30 -0.49
C LEU A 69 -14.48 -2.63 0.27
N VAL A 70 -14.47 -1.29 0.34
CA VAL A 70 -15.62 -0.51 0.79
C VAL A 70 -16.69 -0.49 -0.32
N PRO A 71 -17.98 -0.31 -0.02
CA PRO A 71 -18.56 0.03 1.27
C PRO A 71 -18.89 -1.17 2.15
N GLU A 72 -18.71 -2.40 1.64
CA GLU A 72 -19.06 -3.63 2.39
C GLU A 72 -18.16 -3.83 3.61
N TYR A 73 -16.88 -3.45 3.45
CA TYR A 73 -15.88 -3.48 4.50
C TYR A 73 -15.29 -2.09 4.74
N THR A 74 -14.67 -1.87 5.89
CA THR A 74 -14.02 -0.59 6.22
C THR A 74 -12.53 -0.61 5.92
N PHE A 75 -11.89 0.54 5.99
CA PHE A 75 -10.43 0.68 5.90
C PHE A 75 -9.67 -0.20 6.93
N TYR A 76 -10.24 -0.38 8.10
CA TYR A 76 -9.63 -1.21 9.15
C TYR A 76 -9.61 -2.70 8.79
N HIS A 77 -10.64 -3.17 8.08
CA HIS A 77 -10.65 -4.52 7.50
C HIS A 77 -9.58 -4.66 6.43
N GLN A 78 -9.40 -3.65 5.57
CA GLN A 78 -8.35 -3.64 4.54
C GLN A 78 -6.94 -3.66 5.16
N CYS A 79 -6.72 -2.92 6.26
CA CYS A 79 -5.48 -3.00 7.03
C CYS A 79 -5.26 -4.40 7.63
N THR A 80 -6.32 -5.05 8.12
CA THR A 80 -6.25 -6.43 8.62
C THR A 80 -5.85 -7.41 7.53
N ASP A 81 -6.48 -7.32 6.36
CA ASP A 81 -6.17 -8.16 5.19
C ASP A 81 -4.72 -7.96 4.72
N PHE A 82 -4.27 -6.70 4.66
CA PHE A 82 -2.88 -6.36 4.36
C PHE A 82 -1.90 -7.09 5.29
N PHE A 83 -2.14 -7.05 6.60
CA PHE A 83 -1.24 -7.71 7.56
C PHE A 83 -1.35 -9.23 7.56
N GLN A 84 -2.51 -9.79 7.26
CA GLN A 84 -2.67 -11.23 7.06
C GLN A 84 -1.89 -11.70 5.82
N ALA A 85 -1.99 -10.98 4.70
CA ALA A 85 -1.22 -11.26 3.50
C ALA A 85 0.29 -11.09 3.73
N LEU A 86 0.72 -10.03 4.44
CA LEU A 86 2.13 -9.83 4.77
C LEU A 86 2.68 -10.93 5.69
N ARG A 87 1.88 -11.42 6.63
CA ARG A 87 2.23 -12.58 7.46
C ARG A 87 2.40 -13.84 6.61
N TYR A 88 1.50 -14.08 5.65
CA TYR A 88 1.67 -15.18 4.71
C TYR A 88 3.00 -15.07 3.95
N VAL A 89 3.36 -13.87 3.48
CA VAL A 89 4.66 -13.64 2.82
C VAL A 89 5.83 -13.89 3.75
N GLN A 90 5.75 -13.49 5.01
CA GLN A 90 6.78 -13.76 6.02
C GLN A 90 6.96 -15.25 6.27
N ASP A 91 5.86 -16.00 6.40
CA ASP A 91 5.88 -17.41 6.79
C ASP A 91 6.21 -18.34 5.61
N TYR A 92 5.79 -17.97 4.39
CA TYR A 92 5.84 -18.84 3.21
C TYR A 92 6.62 -18.27 2.01
N GLY A 93 7.12 -17.03 2.09
CA GLY A 93 7.83 -16.38 0.99
C GLY A 93 9.06 -17.13 0.51
N ASN A 94 9.73 -17.87 1.43
CA ASN A 94 10.88 -18.72 1.13
C ASN A 94 10.52 -19.93 0.22
N LEU A 95 9.28 -20.41 0.24
CA LEU A 95 8.81 -21.47 -0.68
C LEU A 95 8.85 -21.03 -2.14
N TYR A 96 8.85 -19.71 -2.35
CA TYR A 96 8.99 -19.08 -3.66
C TYR A 96 10.41 -18.50 -3.86
N TYR A 97 11.37 -18.86 -3.00
CA TYR A 97 12.73 -18.31 -2.94
C TYR A 97 12.76 -16.78 -2.80
N GLY A 98 11.77 -16.24 -2.11
CA GLY A 98 11.75 -14.84 -1.69
C GLY A 98 12.51 -14.68 -0.39
N LYS A 99 13.34 -13.64 -0.28
CA LYS A 99 14.03 -13.25 0.94
C LYS A 99 13.04 -12.54 1.87
N THR A 100 12.55 -13.22 2.89
CA THR A 100 11.53 -12.70 3.81
C THR A 100 12.06 -11.63 4.78
N ASP A 101 13.35 -11.38 4.79
CA ASP A 101 14.03 -10.27 5.48
C ASP A 101 14.29 -9.05 4.56
N GLU A 102 14.06 -9.17 3.23
CA GLU A 102 14.18 -8.09 2.25
C GLU A 102 12.85 -7.83 1.55
N ILE A 103 11.84 -7.30 2.27
CA ILE A 103 10.51 -7.01 1.72
C ILE A 103 10.36 -5.51 1.46
N TYR A 104 9.95 -5.15 0.25
CA TYR A 104 9.64 -3.79 -0.18
C TYR A 104 8.17 -3.68 -0.54
N GLY A 105 7.50 -2.60 -0.11
CA GLY A 105 6.10 -2.35 -0.47
C GLY A 105 6.00 -1.52 -1.74
N VAL A 106 5.10 -1.89 -2.65
CA VAL A 106 4.75 -1.04 -3.80
C VAL A 106 3.23 -0.97 -3.91
N GLY A 107 2.70 0.22 -4.16
CA GLY A 107 1.27 0.41 -4.35
C GLY A 107 0.97 1.65 -5.21
N ASP A 108 -0.17 1.62 -5.87
CA ASP A 108 -0.67 2.72 -6.68
C ASP A 108 -1.98 3.27 -6.12
N SER A 109 -2.25 4.56 -6.32
CA SER A 109 -3.52 5.23 -6.00
C SER A 109 -4.03 4.91 -4.58
N GLY A 110 -5.19 4.25 -4.44
CA GLY A 110 -5.73 3.76 -3.17
C GLY A 110 -4.84 2.74 -2.48
N GLY A 111 -4.18 1.85 -3.25
CA GLY A 111 -3.21 0.88 -2.73
C GLY A 111 -1.98 1.54 -2.12
N ALA A 112 -1.49 2.65 -2.70
CA ALA A 112 -0.42 3.45 -2.12
C ALA A 112 -0.84 4.07 -0.77
N MET A 113 -2.10 4.47 -0.62
CA MET A 113 -2.65 4.93 0.65
C MET A 113 -2.66 3.79 1.68
N LEU A 114 -3.27 2.65 1.34
CA LEU A 114 -3.33 1.50 2.26
C LEU A 114 -1.93 1.07 2.71
N LEU A 115 -1.00 0.93 1.78
CA LEU A 115 0.40 0.60 2.05
C LEU A 115 1.07 1.62 2.99
N THR A 116 0.85 2.93 2.77
CA THR A 116 1.41 4.00 3.62
C THR A 116 0.93 3.88 5.06
N TYR A 117 -0.35 3.66 5.26
CA TYR A 117 -0.95 3.56 6.59
C TYR A 117 -0.50 2.28 7.32
N CYS A 118 -0.49 1.14 6.63
CA CYS A 118 -0.04 -0.12 7.22
C CYS A 118 1.46 -0.08 7.56
N ALA A 119 2.30 0.48 6.67
CA ALA A 119 3.72 0.66 6.98
C ALA A 119 3.96 1.59 8.19
N ALA A 120 3.16 2.65 8.33
CA ALA A 120 3.23 3.50 9.52
C ALA A 120 2.77 2.77 10.80
N MET A 121 1.72 1.93 10.73
CA MET A 121 1.25 1.13 11.88
C MET A 121 2.31 0.14 12.36
N GLN A 122 3.18 -0.38 11.49
CA GLN A 122 4.29 -1.26 11.90
C GLN A 122 5.24 -0.58 12.89
N ASN A 123 5.42 0.72 12.79
CA ASN A 123 6.36 1.50 13.62
C ASN A 123 5.64 2.44 14.61
N ASN A 124 4.31 2.36 14.70
CA ASN A 124 3.49 3.20 15.57
C ASN A 124 2.36 2.37 16.22
N ALA A 125 2.66 1.80 17.39
CA ALA A 125 1.72 0.96 18.13
C ALA A 125 0.44 1.71 18.57
N GLU A 126 0.53 3.03 18.84
CA GLU A 126 -0.63 3.87 19.16
C GLU A 126 -1.60 3.95 17.97
N MET A 127 -1.06 4.12 16.76
CA MET A 127 -1.85 4.13 15.53
C MET A 127 -2.50 2.77 15.25
N ALA A 128 -1.76 1.68 15.43
CA ALA A 128 -2.28 0.33 15.26
C ALA A 128 -3.40 0.01 16.26
N ALA A 129 -3.22 0.41 17.53
CA ALA A 129 -4.24 0.28 18.58
C ALA A 129 -5.49 1.11 18.27
N ALA A 130 -5.34 2.36 17.81
CA ALA A 130 -6.45 3.22 17.41
C ALA A 130 -7.25 2.65 16.23
N ALA A 131 -6.59 1.93 15.32
CA ALA A 131 -7.21 1.20 14.23
C ALA A 131 -7.76 -0.17 14.64
N GLN A 132 -7.45 -0.67 15.82
CA GLN A 132 -7.75 -2.02 16.31
C GLN A 132 -7.21 -3.13 15.38
N VAL A 133 -6.02 -2.91 14.81
CA VAL A 133 -5.41 -3.81 13.84
C VAL A 133 -4.20 -4.52 14.45
N SER A 134 -4.15 -5.84 14.28
CA SER A 134 -3.00 -6.67 14.67
C SER A 134 -1.91 -6.62 13.60
N VAL A 135 -0.79 -5.99 13.91
CA VAL A 135 0.31 -5.76 12.98
C VAL A 135 1.14 -7.02 12.76
N CYS A 136 1.55 -7.27 11.52
CA CYS A 136 2.60 -8.22 11.19
C CYS A 136 3.99 -7.58 11.44
N PRO A 137 4.92 -8.25 12.15
CA PRO A 137 6.22 -7.69 12.47
C PRO A 137 7.21 -7.68 11.29
N ALA A 138 6.90 -8.34 10.16
CA ALA A 138 7.78 -8.36 8.98
C ALA A 138 8.00 -6.93 8.45
N PRO A 139 9.22 -6.34 8.59
CA PRO A 139 9.43 -4.95 8.28
C PRO A 139 9.43 -4.70 6.77
N LEU A 140 8.73 -3.67 6.33
CA LEU A 140 8.88 -3.14 4.98
C LEU A 140 10.11 -2.22 4.94
N GLN A 141 11.13 -2.58 4.13
CA GLN A 141 12.41 -1.87 4.07
C GLN A 141 12.29 -0.49 3.42
N ALA A 142 11.45 -0.37 2.38
CA ALA A 142 11.12 0.89 1.71
C ALA A 142 9.79 0.77 0.96
N LEU A 143 9.21 1.92 0.59
CA LEU A 143 7.94 2.00 -0.12
C LEU A 143 8.10 2.65 -1.49
N GLY A 144 7.45 2.08 -2.52
CA GLY A 144 7.19 2.70 -3.82
C GLY A 144 5.73 3.13 -3.88
N LEU A 145 5.46 4.44 -3.89
CA LEU A 145 4.13 5.02 -3.79
C LEU A 145 3.80 5.76 -5.10
N ILE A 146 2.96 5.16 -5.94
CA ILE A 146 2.67 5.63 -7.29
C ILE A 146 1.32 6.33 -7.31
N SER A 147 1.27 7.60 -7.71
CA SER A 147 0.02 8.38 -7.86
C SER A 147 -0.91 8.30 -6.64
N GLY A 148 -0.36 8.35 -5.42
CA GLY A 148 -1.07 7.98 -4.19
C GLY A 148 -2.31 8.84 -3.88
N MET A 149 -3.42 8.16 -3.56
CA MET A 149 -4.66 8.78 -3.06
C MET A 149 -4.53 9.07 -1.56
N PHE A 150 -3.52 9.83 -1.14
CA PHE A 150 -3.18 9.98 0.29
C PHE A 150 -4.25 10.68 1.13
N TYR A 151 -5.04 11.59 0.55
CA TYR A 151 -5.93 12.47 1.32
C TYR A 151 -7.39 12.10 1.15
N THR A 152 -8.04 11.77 2.25
CA THR A 152 -9.49 11.59 2.36
C THR A 152 -10.16 12.67 3.21
N ASN A 153 -9.40 13.65 3.70
CA ASN A 153 -9.87 14.71 4.59
C ASN A 153 -9.90 16.11 3.93
N ARG A 154 -9.77 16.17 2.59
CA ARG A 154 -9.82 17.43 1.83
C ARG A 154 -11.24 17.79 1.41
N PHE A 155 -11.47 19.06 1.13
CA PHE A 155 -12.73 19.54 0.58
C PHE A 155 -12.74 19.36 -0.95
N ASP A 156 -12.71 18.10 -1.39
CA ASP A 156 -12.81 17.66 -2.77
C ASP A 156 -13.72 16.42 -2.87
N GLN A 157 -13.90 15.90 -4.08
CA GLN A 157 -14.82 14.79 -4.32
C GLN A 157 -14.48 13.55 -3.46
N ILE A 158 -13.21 13.24 -3.26
CA ILE A 158 -12.75 12.11 -2.45
C ILE A 158 -13.07 12.36 -0.97
N GLY A 159 -12.66 13.50 -0.43
CA GLY A 159 -12.87 13.82 0.98
C GLY A 159 -14.31 14.09 1.37
N LEU A 160 -15.19 14.41 0.42
CA LEU A 160 -16.62 14.55 0.66
C LEU A 160 -17.38 13.21 0.67
N SER A 161 -16.91 12.22 -0.12
CA SER A 161 -17.63 10.95 -0.33
C SER A 161 -17.09 9.79 0.50
N LEU A 162 -15.76 9.58 0.52
CA LEU A 162 -15.17 8.35 1.03
C LEU A 162 -15.04 8.22 2.56
N PRO A 163 -14.78 9.27 3.38
CA PRO A 163 -14.39 9.07 4.78
C PRO A 163 -15.37 8.26 5.62
N LYS A 164 -16.68 8.45 5.41
CA LYS A 164 -17.71 7.72 6.14
C LYS A 164 -17.70 6.21 5.85
N TYR A 165 -17.42 5.84 4.62
CA TYR A 165 -17.32 4.44 4.21
C TYR A 165 -16.01 3.80 4.69
N LEU A 166 -14.90 4.56 4.64
CA LEU A 166 -13.59 4.08 5.08
C LEU A 166 -13.52 3.89 6.59
N TYR A 167 -13.95 4.90 7.35
CA TYR A 167 -13.67 5.01 8.79
C TYR A 167 -14.90 4.90 9.68
N GLY A 168 -16.11 4.82 9.10
CA GLY A 168 -17.37 4.85 9.84
C GLY A 168 -17.93 6.27 10.05
N THR A 169 -19.20 6.38 10.47
CA THR A 169 -19.91 7.67 10.61
C THR A 169 -19.30 8.58 11.67
N ASP A 170 -18.83 7.97 12.76
CA ASP A 170 -18.35 8.68 13.97
C ASP A 170 -16.82 8.78 14.02
N TYR A 171 -16.14 8.58 12.88
CA TYR A 171 -14.68 8.54 12.82
C TYR A 171 -13.97 9.77 13.39
N LYS A 172 -14.64 10.94 13.38
CA LYS A 172 -14.08 12.19 13.92
C LYS A 172 -13.94 12.18 15.44
N GLN A 173 -14.69 11.31 16.14
CA GLN A 173 -14.62 11.11 17.58
C GLN A 173 -13.76 9.89 17.97
N SER A 174 -13.29 9.11 17.00
CA SER A 174 -12.46 7.93 17.25
C SER A 174 -11.02 8.30 17.58
N ASP A 175 -10.31 7.38 18.25
CA ASP A 175 -8.87 7.52 18.51
C ASP A 175 -8.05 7.58 17.22
N PHE A 176 -8.61 7.09 16.10
CA PHE A 176 -7.98 7.15 14.78
C PHE A 176 -8.15 8.51 14.09
N ALA A 177 -9.02 9.40 14.58
CA ALA A 177 -9.31 10.69 13.93
C ALA A 177 -8.07 11.53 13.55
N PRO A 178 -7.01 11.64 14.38
CA PRO A 178 -5.81 12.39 14.01
C PRO A 178 -5.08 11.79 12.79
N TYR A 179 -5.13 10.48 12.64
CA TYR A 179 -4.46 9.73 11.57
C TYR A 179 -5.18 9.81 10.22
N VAL A 180 -6.44 10.25 10.16
CA VAL A 180 -7.14 10.55 8.89
C VAL A 180 -6.40 11.62 8.08
N ASN A 181 -5.59 12.45 8.76
CA ASN A 181 -4.67 13.36 8.09
C ASN A 181 -3.33 12.66 7.82
N PRO A 182 -2.98 12.33 6.57
CA PRO A 182 -1.75 11.61 6.23
C PRO A 182 -0.46 12.43 6.51
N THR A 183 -0.59 13.74 6.77
CA THR A 183 0.55 14.60 7.17
C THR A 183 0.67 14.75 8.70
N TYR A 184 -0.09 13.98 9.46
CA TYR A 184 0.07 13.96 10.92
C TYR A 184 1.47 13.47 11.29
N GLN A 185 2.14 14.22 12.17
CA GLN A 185 3.55 13.99 12.50
C GLN A 185 3.84 12.54 12.89
N LYS A 186 3.06 11.97 13.80
CA LYS A 186 3.27 10.60 14.29
C LYS A 186 3.12 9.53 13.19
N LEU A 187 2.27 9.78 12.18
CA LEU A 187 2.15 8.91 11.01
C LEU A 187 3.39 9.04 10.13
N VAL A 188 3.74 10.27 9.75
CA VAL A 188 4.84 10.53 8.81
C VAL A 188 6.17 10.03 9.36
N GLN A 189 6.46 10.26 10.65
CA GLN A 189 7.71 9.85 11.29
C GLN A 189 7.83 8.33 11.51
N ALA A 190 6.74 7.59 11.34
CA ALA A 190 6.72 6.13 11.43
C ALA A 190 7.01 5.43 10.08
N LEU A 191 7.14 6.19 8.98
CA LEU A 191 7.34 5.62 7.65
C LEU A 191 8.79 5.19 7.41
N PRO A 192 9.00 4.07 6.69
CA PRO A 192 10.32 3.75 6.13
C PRO A 192 10.65 4.68 4.95
N PRO A 193 11.86 4.58 4.36
CA PRO A 193 12.21 5.33 3.15
C PRO A 193 11.17 5.20 2.04
N CYS A 194 10.80 6.32 1.38
CA CYS A 194 9.75 6.36 0.38
C CYS A 194 10.25 6.85 -0.99
N LEU A 195 9.90 6.12 -2.05
CA LEU A 195 9.95 6.59 -3.42
C LEU A 195 8.54 7.02 -3.84
N LEU A 196 8.35 8.31 -4.06
CA LEU A 196 7.10 8.87 -4.59
C LEU A 196 7.20 8.99 -6.11
N VAL A 197 6.17 8.54 -6.82
CA VAL A 197 6.10 8.62 -8.27
C VAL A 197 4.79 9.30 -8.66
N THR A 198 4.86 10.33 -9.51
CA THR A 198 3.68 11.03 -10.06
C THR A 198 4.02 11.68 -11.40
N SER A 199 3.04 12.30 -12.04
CA SER A 199 3.25 13.10 -13.24
C SER A 199 2.38 14.37 -13.23
N LYS A 200 2.76 15.36 -14.04
CA LYS A 200 2.02 16.61 -14.19
C LYS A 200 0.62 16.44 -14.82
N ASN A 201 0.33 15.27 -15.42
CA ASN A 201 -0.97 14.95 -16.00
C ASN A 201 -1.81 14.06 -15.07
N ASP A 202 -1.27 13.65 -13.94
CA ASP A 202 -2.00 12.90 -12.93
C ASP A 202 -2.98 13.82 -12.18
N ASN A 203 -4.25 13.45 -12.12
CA ASN A 203 -5.27 14.21 -11.39
C ASN A 203 -5.00 14.26 -9.88
N LEU A 204 -4.25 13.30 -9.30
CA LEU A 204 -3.79 13.27 -7.92
C LEU A 204 -2.36 13.79 -7.71
N HIS A 205 -1.74 14.39 -8.74
CA HIS A 205 -0.40 15.00 -8.64
C HIS A 205 -0.25 15.90 -7.39
N HIS A 206 -1.27 16.70 -7.11
CA HIS A 206 -1.28 17.60 -5.95
C HIS A 206 -1.32 16.87 -4.60
N TYR A 207 -1.80 15.62 -4.53
CA TYR A 207 -1.74 14.80 -3.33
C TYR A 207 -0.31 14.33 -3.07
N THR A 208 0.35 13.78 -4.10
CA THR A 208 1.73 13.30 -4.01
C THR A 208 2.69 14.43 -3.64
N THR A 209 2.58 15.60 -4.30
CA THR A 209 3.45 16.76 -4.01
C THR A 209 3.21 17.37 -2.63
N LYS A 210 1.96 17.30 -2.10
CA LYS A 210 1.67 17.74 -0.73
C LYS A 210 2.20 16.73 0.29
N PHE A 211 2.13 15.43 0.01
CA PHE A 211 2.66 14.40 0.89
C PHE A 211 4.19 14.44 0.95
N GLU A 212 4.85 14.67 -0.19
CA GLU A 212 6.30 14.89 -0.27
C GLU A 212 6.76 16.05 0.64
N LYS A 213 6.03 17.18 0.65
CA LYS A 213 6.33 18.30 1.56
C LYS A 213 6.23 17.90 3.05
N ALA A 214 5.36 16.97 3.40
CA ALA A 214 5.28 16.47 4.77
C ALA A 214 6.49 15.58 5.12
N LEU A 215 6.93 14.72 4.20
CA LEU A 215 8.15 13.93 4.36
C LEU A 215 9.38 14.84 4.53
N THR A 216 9.51 15.86 3.70
CA THR A 216 10.56 16.88 3.81
C THR A 216 10.52 17.63 5.16
N LYS A 217 9.33 18.07 5.56
CA LYS A 217 9.13 18.80 6.84
C LYS A 217 9.63 18.03 8.05
N TYR A 218 9.44 16.71 8.04
CA TYR A 218 9.84 15.84 9.16
C TYR A 218 11.15 15.09 8.92
N ASN A 219 11.95 15.50 7.90
CA ASN A 219 13.24 14.93 7.54
C ASN A 219 13.21 13.42 7.28
N MET A 220 12.10 12.92 6.72
CA MET A 220 12.00 11.50 6.38
C MET A 220 12.75 11.18 5.09
N PRO A 221 13.49 10.05 5.02
CA PRO A 221 14.18 9.64 3.80
C PRO A 221 13.19 9.42 2.66
N HIS A 222 13.30 10.21 1.59
CA HIS A 222 12.42 10.04 0.43
C HIS A 222 13.05 10.57 -0.87
N ARG A 223 12.45 10.15 -1.98
CA ARG A 223 12.74 10.65 -3.32
C ARG A 223 11.43 10.84 -4.08
N LEU A 224 11.32 11.93 -4.84
CA LEU A 224 10.21 12.21 -5.75
C LEU A 224 10.64 12.04 -7.20
N LEU A 225 9.89 11.25 -7.97
CA LEU A 225 9.92 11.20 -9.43
C LEU A 225 8.64 11.86 -9.96
N ASP A 226 8.77 13.11 -10.39
CA ASP A 226 7.67 13.91 -10.94
C ASP A 226 7.85 14.08 -12.45
N PHE A 227 7.13 13.29 -13.23
CA PHE A 227 7.25 13.27 -14.68
C PHE A 227 6.59 14.51 -15.33
N PRO A 228 7.27 15.14 -16.31
CA PRO A 228 6.73 16.33 -16.98
C PRO A 228 5.55 15.98 -17.92
N LYS A 229 4.74 16.99 -18.26
CA LYS A 229 3.53 16.83 -19.10
C LYS A 229 3.78 16.18 -20.46
N ASN A 230 4.95 16.40 -21.06
CA ASN A 230 5.30 15.85 -22.38
C ASN A 230 5.48 14.32 -22.39
N LYS A 231 5.55 13.68 -21.22
CA LYS A 231 5.56 12.20 -21.09
C LYS A 231 4.16 11.60 -21.21
N GLN A 232 3.10 12.41 -21.18
CA GLN A 232 1.69 12.00 -21.31
C GLN A 232 1.27 10.87 -20.34
N LEU A 233 1.97 10.75 -19.19
CA LEU A 233 1.61 9.82 -18.14
C LEU A 233 0.44 10.40 -17.33
N THR A 234 -0.64 9.65 -17.26
CA THR A 234 -1.85 10.00 -16.49
C THR A 234 -1.84 9.34 -15.12
N HIS A 235 -2.99 9.25 -14.47
CA HIS A 235 -3.15 8.51 -13.23
C HIS A 235 -2.87 7.01 -13.44
N ALA A 236 -2.26 6.35 -12.43
CA ALA A 236 -1.96 4.92 -12.42
C ALA A 236 -3.24 4.08 -12.34
#